data_866665b5e6f66f8f76af0e361003ae19
#
_entry.id   866665b5e6f66f8f76af0e361003ae19
#
_cell.length_a   1.000
_cell.length_b   1.000
_cell.length_c   1.000
_cell.angle_alpha   90.00
_cell.angle_beta   90.00
_cell.angle_gamma   90.00
#
_symmetry.space_group_name_H-M   'P 1'
#
loop_
_entity.id
_entity.type
_entity.pdbx_description
1 polymer ?
#
loop_
_entity_poly.entity_id
_entity_poly.type
_entity_poly.pdbx_seq_one_letter_code
_entity_poly.pdbx_strand_id
1 'polypeptide(L)'
;MFGNLRHIAESAAARLWVAAAFALLVACSTKTEVTDQIDISAAPRQVGDSILAIQSVNGEQSLRVEAPRMEKYEFDTLSYELFPAGFDVFSYKDGNLETSIRAKKARHTVHKDKSETWEVFGNVVITNYINGQVLKTDTLYWDRYEHKIFTNCYVEMSSPQGFMQGYGMESDEQARNAEILRPFDSFTRIAEDSLYVDTANFVGPILNPAKINADLKVKGKDGK
;
A
#
# COMPACT_ATOMS: atom_id res chain seq x y z
N MET A 1 -28.51 87.09 33.80
CA MET A 1 -28.02 85.92 34.58
C MET A 1 -28.41 84.62 33.89
N PHE A 2 -28.13 84.48 32.57
CA PHE A 2 -28.50 83.27 31.77
C PHE A 2 -27.43 82.82 30.81
N GLY A 3 -26.18 83.31 30.98
CA GLY A 3 -25.12 82.99 30.07
C GLY A 3 -24.32 81.68 30.38
N ASN A 4 -24.32 81.17 31.61
CA ASN A 4 -23.44 80.08 32.05
C ASN A 4 -23.98 78.66 31.91
N LEU A 5 -25.28 78.48 31.64
CA LEU A 5 -25.87 77.14 31.53
C LEU A 5 -25.61 76.48 30.16
N ARG A 6 -25.44 77.30 29.11
CA ARG A 6 -25.20 76.72 27.74
C ARG A 6 -23.83 76.08 27.60
N HIS A 7 -22.78 76.73 28.16
CA HIS A 7 -21.40 76.24 28.11
C HIS A 7 -21.20 74.96 28.93
N ILE A 8 -21.98 74.72 29.97
CA ILE A 8 -21.90 73.53 30.81
C ILE A 8 -22.56 72.36 30.06
N ALA A 9 -23.68 72.56 29.32
CA ALA A 9 -24.40 71.56 28.57
C ALA A 9 -23.56 71.12 27.36
N GLU A 10 -22.90 72.02 26.63
CA GLU A 10 -22.04 71.68 25.49
C GLU A 10 -20.79 70.88 25.92
N SER A 11 -20.21 71.23 27.08
CA SER A 11 -19.04 70.46 27.61
C SER A 11 -19.44 69.03 28.09
N ALA A 12 -20.63 68.87 28.63
CA ALA A 12 -21.15 67.57 29.08
C ALA A 12 -21.49 66.71 27.88
N ALA A 13 -22.12 67.25 26.82
CA ALA A 13 -22.37 66.52 25.59
C ALA A 13 -21.10 66.08 24.87
N ALA A 14 -20.08 66.95 24.77
CA ALA A 14 -18.78 66.64 24.18
C ALA A 14 -18.05 65.50 24.95
N ARG A 15 -18.13 65.50 26.28
CA ARG A 15 -17.56 64.42 27.12
C ARG A 15 -18.29 63.09 26.93
N LEU A 16 -19.61 63.10 26.74
CA LEU A 16 -20.38 61.89 26.45
C LEU A 16 -20.04 61.33 25.08
N TRP A 17 -19.83 62.16 24.05
CA TRP A 17 -19.43 61.71 22.72
C TRP A 17 -18.02 61.11 22.72
N VAL A 18 -17.06 61.69 23.47
CA VAL A 18 -15.70 61.14 23.63
C VAL A 18 -15.74 59.80 24.38
N ALA A 19 -16.55 59.69 25.43
CA ALA A 19 -16.71 58.44 26.16
C ALA A 19 -17.38 57.34 25.31
N ALA A 20 -18.38 57.69 24.50
CA ALA A 20 -19.02 56.75 23.57
C ALA A 20 -18.07 56.29 22.45
N ALA A 21 -17.24 57.21 21.91
CA ALA A 21 -16.20 56.87 20.94
C ALA A 21 -15.11 55.95 21.53
N PHE A 22 -14.75 56.13 22.78
CA PHE A 22 -13.78 55.26 23.45
C PHE A 22 -14.33 53.90 23.79
N ALA A 23 -15.65 53.79 24.10
CA ALA A 23 -16.32 52.52 24.34
C ALA A 23 -16.45 51.67 23.06
N LEU A 24 -16.52 52.31 21.88
CA LEU A 24 -16.54 51.60 20.59
C LEU A 24 -15.16 51.03 20.16
N LEU A 25 -14.07 51.57 20.70
CA LEU A 25 -12.72 51.07 20.42
C LEU A 25 -12.35 49.85 21.27
N VAL A 26 -13.05 49.56 22.34
CA VAL A 26 -12.81 48.39 23.21
C VAL A 26 -13.62 47.18 22.78
N ALA A 27 -14.62 47.33 21.90
CA ALA A 27 -15.47 46.24 21.43
C ALA A 27 -14.85 45.35 20.36
N CYS A 28 -13.62 45.64 19.89
CA CYS A 28 -12.88 44.81 18.93
C CYS A 28 -11.76 43.97 19.57
N SER A 29 -11.91 43.51 20.80
CA SER A 29 -11.18 42.36 21.25
C SER A 29 -11.97 41.12 20.90
N THR A 30 -11.98 40.74 19.62
CA THR A 30 -12.25 39.38 19.26
C THR A 30 -11.28 38.51 20.06
N LYS A 31 -11.84 37.71 20.98
CA LYS A 31 -11.13 36.53 21.47
C LYS A 31 -10.72 35.77 20.20
N THR A 32 -9.44 35.87 19.85
CA THR A 32 -8.81 34.89 19.04
C THR A 32 -8.96 33.62 19.86
N GLU A 33 -9.97 32.81 19.54
CA GLU A 33 -9.94 31.41 19.98
C GLU A 33 -8.54 30.95 19.58
N VAL A 34 -7.80 30.46 20.57
CA VAL A 34 -6.57 29.73 20.31
C VAL A 34 -7.02 28.57 19.46
N THR A 35 -6.94 28.79 18.15
CA THR A 35 -7.04 27.69 17.19
C THR A 35 -5.96 26.75 17.69
N ASP A 36 -6.37 25.60 18.22
CA ASP A 36 -5.44 24.51 18.51
C ASP A 36 -4.46 24.51 17.36
N GLN A 37 -3.19 24.74 17.68
CA GLN A 37 -2.16 24.77 16.64
C GLN A 37 -2.22 23.40 15.99
N ILE A 38 -2.96 23.35 14.88
CA ILE A 38 -2.92 22.17 14.01
C ILE A 38 -1.44 22.00 13.72
N ASP A 39 -0.90 20.90 14.17
CA ASP A 39 0.50 20.57 13.91
C ASP A 39 0.63 20.39 12.39
N ILE A 40 1.02 21.48 11.71
CA ILE A 40 1.15 21.56 10.26
C ILE A 40 2.20 20.54 9.79
N SER A 41 3.10 20.09 10.67
CA SER A 41 4.06 19.03 10.37
C SER A 41 3.40 17.66 10.18
N ALA A 42 2.22 17.46 10.77
CA ALA A 42 1.44 16.25 10.64
C ALA A 42 0.39 16.31 9.51
N ALA A 43 0.22 17.47 8.85
CA ALA A 43 -0.72 17.63 7.75
C ALA A 43 -0.09 17.26 6.40
N PRO A 44 -0.83 16.60 5.49
CA PRO A 44 -0.33 16.34 4.15
C PRO A 44 -0.13 17.64 3.37
N ARG A 45 0.98 17.75 2.67
CA ARG A 45 1.28 18.88 1.76
C ARG A 45 0.39 18.88 0.53
N GLN A 46 0.00 17.73 0.08
CA GLN A 46 -0.85 17.53 -1.08
C GLN A 46 -1.81 16.37 -0.83
N VAL A 47 -3.04 16.52 -1.30
CA VAL A 47 -4.07 15.47 -1.29
C VAL A 47 -4.60 15.36 -2.70
N GLY A 48 -4.72 14.14 -3.20
CA GLY A 48 -5.37 13.82 -4.46
C GLY A 48 -6.42 12.75 -4.26
N ASP A 49 -7.56 12.90 -4.91
CA ASP A 49 -8.63 11.89 -4.93
C ASP A 49 -8.74 11.30 -6.33
N SER A 50 -9.13 10.02 -6.42
CA SER A 50 -9.30 9.28 -7.68
C SER A 50 -8.03 9.26 -8.52
N ILE A 51 -6.96 8.73 -7.96
CA ILE A 51 -5.66 8.62 -8.62
C ILE A 51 -5.72 7.52 -9.67
N LEU A 52 -5.32 7.86 -10.89
CA LEU A 52 -5.07 6.93 -11.99
C LEU A 52 -3.72 7.30 -12.61
N ALA A 53 -2.75 6.40 -12.50
CA ALA A 53 -1.45 6.54 -13.14
C ALA A 53 -1.25 5.42 -14.16
N ILE A 54 -0.81 5.78 -15.37
CA ILE A 54 -0.55 4.83 -16.46
C ILE A 54 0.88 5.03 -16.93
N GLN A 55 1.64 3.95 -16.93
CA GLN A 55 2.96 3.89 -17.54
C GLN A 55 2.84 3.17 -18.88
N SER A 56 3.43 3.76 -19.92
CA SER A 56 3.49 3.15 -21.24
C SER A 56 4.94 2.96 -21.68
N VAL A 57 5.22 1.85 -22.34
CA VAL A 57 6.50 1.53 -22.96
C VAL A 57 6.26 1.28 -24.44
N ASN A 58 6.96 2.00 -25.31
CA ASN A 58 6.80 1.93 -26.78
C ASN A 58 5.34 2.15 -27.26
N GLY A 59 4.57 2.96 -26.53
CA GLY A 59 3.17 3.27 -26.87
C GLY A 59 2.15 2.26 -26.32
N GLU A 60 2.58 1.18 -25.71
CA GLU A 60 1.72 0.20 -25.06
C GLU A 60 1.69 0.39 -23.54
N GLN A 61 0.53 0.21 -22.94
CA GLN A 61 0.38 0.27 -21.48
C GLN A 61 1.14 -0.89 -20.85
N SER A 62 2.08 -0.57 -19.96
CA SER A 62 2.85 -1.57 -19.21
C SER A 62 2.42 -1.68 -17.75
N LEU A 63 1.99 -0.57 -17.15
CA LEU A 63 1.55 -0.52 -15.76
C LEU A 63 0.36 0.43 -15.61
N ARG A 64 -0.58 0.09 -14.73
CA ARG A 64 -1.66 0.96 -14.28
C ARG A 64 -1.78 0.89 -12.77
N VAL A 65 -1.84 2.05 -12.14
CA VAL A 65 -2.04 2.20 -10.70
C VAL A 65 -3.33 2.95 -10.45
N GLU A 66 -4.15 2.43 -9.56
CA GLU A 66 -5.42 3.04 -9.14
C GLU A 66 -5.45 3.16 -7.63
N ALA A 67 -5.86 4.32 -7.13
CA ALA A 67 -6.09 4.55 -5.71
C ALA A 67 -7.20 5.59 -5.49
N PRO A 68 -8.13 5.37 -4.56
CA PRO A 68 -9.19 6.34 -4.25
C PRO A 68 -8.64 7.65 -3.71
N ARG A 69 -7.51 7.60 -2.99
CA ARG A 69 -6.91 8.77 -2.34
C ARG A 69 -5.40 8.62 -2.20
N MET A 70 -4.69 9.73 -2.36
CA MET A 70 -3.27 9.88 -2.10
C MET A 70 -3.03 11.11 -1.22
N GLU A 71 -2.16 10.98 -0.25
CA GLU A 71 -1.72 12.03 0.66
C GLU A 71 -0.20 12.10 0.64
N LYS A 72 0.35 13.26 0.25
CA LYS A 72 1.79 13.49 0.21
C LYS A 72 2.26 14.24 1.45
N TYR A 73 3.29 13.72 2.09
CA TYR A 73 3.94 14.29 3.25
C TYR A 73 5.40 14.59 2.92
N GLU A 74 5.88 15.75 3.38
CA GLU A 74 7.26 16.21 3.15
C GLU A 74 7.90 16.57 4.47
N PHE A 75 9.07 15.98 4.73
CA PHE A 75 9.92 16.22 5.89
C PHE A 75 11.34 16.54 5.44
N ASP A 76 12.18 17.02 6.36
CA ASP A 76 13.56 17.41 6.05
C ASP A 76 14.43 16.24 5.53
N THR A 77 14.15 15.02 5.96
CA THR A 77 14.95 13.83 5.66
C THR A 77 14.33 12.88 4.64
N LEU A 78 13.02 12.93 4.48
CA LEU A 78 12.27 12.06 3.56
C LEU A 78 10.95 12.72 3.14
N SER A 79 10.40 12.24 2.04
CA SER A 79 9.00 12.49 1.67
C SER A 79 8.31 11.15 1.43
N TYR A 80 7.01 11.07 1.68
CA TYR A 80 6.25 9.89 1.32
C TYR A 80 4.86 10.22 0.79
N GLU A 81 4.38 9.34 -0.05
CA GLU A 81 3.01 9.32 -0.55
C GLU A 81 2.28 8.14 0.10
N LEU A 82 1.21 8.43 0.82
CA LEU A 82 0.36 7.46 1.47
C LEU A 82 -0.93 7.28 0.68
N PHE A 83 -1.32 6.04 0.48
CA PHE A 83 -2.57 5.62 -0.16
C PHE A 83 -3.44 4.92 0.91
N PRO A 84 -4.25 5.68 1.67
CA PRO A 84 -4.90 5.16 2.88
C PRO A 84 -6.17 4.33 2.63
N ALA A 85 -6.76 4.41 1.43
CA ALA A 85 -8.11 3.94 1.15
C ALA A 85 -8.20 2.83 0.08
N GLY A 86 -7.08 2.20 -0.26
CA GLY A 86 -6.95 1.17 -1.29
C GLY A 86 -5.81 1.49 -2.26
N PHE A 87 -5.24 0.43 -2.81
CA PHE A 87 -4.14 0.54 -3.77
C PHE A 87 -4.17 -0.68 -4.69
N ASP A 88 -4.41 -0.44 -5.97
CA ASP A 88 -4.46 -1.46 -7.00
C ASP A 88 -3.40 -1.18 -8.07
N VAL A 89 -2.60 -2.20 -8.39
CA VAL A 89 -1.58 -2.16 -9.45
C VAL A 89 -1.88 -3.26 -10.45
N PHE A 90 -1.80 -2.93 -11.73
CA PHE A 90 -2.03 -3.85 -12.85
C PHE A 90 -0.85 -3.80 -13.79
N SER A 91 -0.21 -4.94 -14.06
CA SER A 91 0.88 -5.09 -15.01
C SER A 91 0.37 -5.71 -16.30
N TYR A 92 0.80 -5.15 -17.41
CA TYR A 92 0.41 -5.57 -18.76
C TYR A 92 1.63 -5.92 -19.60
N LYS A 93 1.45 -6.84 -20.53
CA LYS A 93 2.40 -7.15 -21.58
C LYS A 93 1.66 -7.46 -22.86
N ASP A 94 2.10 -6.87 -23.97
CA ASP A 94 1.48 -7.04 -25.29
C ASP A 94 -0.04 -6.81 -25.24
N GLY A 95 -0.49 -5.79 -24.47
CA GLY A 95 -1.90 -5.46 -24.26
C GLY A 95 -2.68 -6.38 -23.31
N ASN A 96 -2.09 -7.46 -22.82
CA ASN A 96 -2.73 -8.43 -21.94
C ASN A 96 -2.39 -8.17 -20.47
N LEU A 97 -3.38 -8.30 -19.58
CA LEU A 97 -3.19 -8.25 -18.15
C LEU A 97 -2.42 -9.48 -17.68
N GLU A 98 -1.22 -9.30 -17.13
CA GLU A 98 -0.40 -10.39 -16.61
C GLU A 98 -0.59 -10.59 -15.12
N THR A 99 -0.49 -9.50 -14.34
CA THR A 99 -0.60 -9.57 -12.89
C THR A 99 -1.39 -8.39 -12.32
N SER A 100 -1.98 -8.59 -11.14
CA SER A 100 -2.50 -7.50 -10.32
C SER A 100 -2.07 -7.65 -8.87
N ILE A 101 -1.83 -6.51 -8.21
CA ILE A 101 -1.57 -6.42 -6.78
C ILE A 101 -2.64 -5.53 -6.18
N ARG A 102 -3.33 -6.01 -5.15
CA ARG A 102 -4.38 -5.26 -4.44
C ARG A 102 -4.11 -5.24 -2.97
N ALA A 103 -4.30 -4.09 -2.33
CA ALA A 103 -4.12 -3.93 -0.90
C ALA A 103 -5.02 -2.85 -0.32
N LYS A 104 -5.18 -2.85 1.00
CA LYS A 104 -5.94 -1.79 1.68
C LYS A 104 -5.20 -0.47 1.71
N LYS A 105 -3.87 -0.49 1.73
CA LYS A 105 -3.03 0.70 1.84
C LYS A 105 -1.70 0.49 1.13
N ALA A 106 -1.07 1.58 0.72
CA ALA A 106 0.31 1.59 0.26
C ALA A 106 1.04 2.86 0.71
N ARG A 107 2.36 2.78 0.78
CA ARG A 107 3.24 3.90 1.05
C ARG A 107 4.44 3.85 0.10
N HIS A 108 4.69 4.95 -0.58
CA HIS A 108 5.89 5.20 -1.34
C HIS A 108 6.73 6.22 -0.59
N THR A 109 7.94 5.86 -0.21
CA THR A 109 8.86 6.73 0.53
C THR A 109 10.07 7.03 -0.34
N VAL A 110 10.40 8.33 -0.43
CA VAL A 110 11.61 8.83 -1.10
C VAL A 110 12.51 9.45 -0.04
N HIS A 111 13.71 8.91 0.11
CA HIS A 111 14.72 9.39 1.04
C HIS A 111 15.56 10.52 0.43
N LYS A 112 16.28 11.24 1.27
CA LYS A 112 17.13 12.37 0.83
C LYS A 112 18.27 11.94 -0.10
N ASP A 113 18.76 10.72 0.03
CA ASP A 113 19.74 10.08 -0.86
C ASP A 113 19.15 9.59 -2.19
N LYS A 114 17.85 9.87 -2.43
CA LYS A 114 17.06 9.43 -3.58
C LYS A 114 16.77 7.92 -3.63
N SER A 115 17.05 7.19 -2.56
CA SER A 115 16.54 5.82 -2.45
C SER A 115 15.01 5.84 -2.28
N GLU A 116 14.35 4.88 -2.90
CA GLU A 116 12.90 4.75 -2.90
C GLU A 116 12.50 3.40 -2.34
N THR A 117 11.49 3.40 -1.47
CA THR A 117 10.89 2.18 -0.93
C THR A 117 9.38 2.21 -1.11
N TRP A 118 8.85 1.11 -1.61
CA TRP A 118 7.42 0.88 -1.67
C TRP A 118 7.02 -0.18 -0.66
N GLU A 119 5.96 0.08 0.06
CA GLU A 119 5.36 -0.81 1.03
C GLU A 119 3.85 -0.87 0.77
N VAL A 120 3.34 -2.07 0.57
CA VAL A 120 1.93 -2.35 0.30
C VAL A 120 1.42 -3.25 1.42
N PHE A 121 0.35 -2.86 2.11
CA PHE A 121 -0.05 -3.53 3.33
C PHE A 121 -1.56 -3.59 3.56
N GLY A 122 -1.95 -4.58 4.37
CA GLY A 122 -3.33 -4.89 4.72
C GLY A 122 -4.04 -5.75 3.67
N ASN A 123 -4.04 -7.05 3.86
CA ASN A 123 -4.67 -8.04 2.98
C ASN A 123 -4.17 -7.92 1.52
N VAL A 124 -2.86 -7.99 1.34
CA VAL A 124 -2.26 -7.95 0.01
C VAL A 124 -2.62 -9.22 -0.76
N VAL A 125 -3.17 -9.05 -1.95
CA VAL A 125 -3.49 -10.13 -2.88
C VAL A 125 -2.79 -9.88 -4.20
N ILE A 126 -1.94 -10.83 -4.61
CA ILE A 126 -1.31 -10.84 -5.93
C ILE A 126 -2.01 -11.91 -6.76
N THR A 127 -2.45 -11.54 -7.96
CA THR A 127 -3.03 -12.48 -8.91
C THR A 127 -2.17 -12.49 -10.17
N ASN A 128 -1.66 -13.68 -10.53
CA ASN A 128 -0.99 -13.92 -11.80
C ASN A 128 -1.98 -14.59 -12.75
N TYR A 129 -2.38 -13.87 -13.78
CA TYR A 129 -3.38 -14.32 -14.76
C TYR A 129 -2.82 -15.29 -15.80
N ILE A 130 -1.49 -15.39 -15.94
CA ILE A 130 -0.84 -16.28 -16.89
C ILE A 130 -0.92 -17.73 -16.42
N ASN A 131 -0.62 -17.96 -15.15
CA ASN A 131 -0.56 -19.30 -14.55
C ASN A 131 -1.68 -19.60 -13.56
N GLY A 132 -2.57 -18.63 -13.32
CA GLY A 132 -3.70 -18.75 -12.39
C GLY A 132 -3.29 -18.80 -10.92
N GLN A 133 -2.11 -18.30 -10.57
CA GLN A 133 -1.66 -18.22 -9.19
C GLN A 133 -2.29 -17.04 -8.48
N VAL A 134 -2.69 -17.27 -7.22
CA VAL A 134 -3.13 -16.22 -6.29
C VAL A 134 -2.31 -16.34 -5.02
N LEU A 135 -1.63 -15.25 -4.66
CA LEU A 135 -0.81 -15.14 -3.46
C LEU A 135 -1.44 -14.14 -2.51
N LYS A 136 -1.47 -14.46 -1.21
CA LYS A 136 -1.99 -13.61 -0.15
C LYS A 136 -0.95 -13.44 0.93
N THR A 137 -0.79 -12.20 1.39
CA THR A 137 0.09 -11.85 2.52
C THR A 137 -0.43 -10.60 3.22
N ASP A 138 0.13 -10.24 4.35
CA ASP A 138 -0.25 -9.00 5.03
C ASP A 138 0.49 -7.78 4.49
N THR A 139 1.79 -7.90 4.26
CA THR A 139 2.64 -6.79 3.82
C THR A 139 3.57 -7.25 2.72
N LEU A 140 3.81 -6.38 1.75
CA LEU A 140 4.69 -6.60 0.61
C LEU A 140 5.60 -5.39 0.42
N TYR A 141 6.86 -5.64 0.15
CA TYR A 141 7.87 -4.63 -0.15
C TYR A 141 8.30 -4.75 -1.59
N TRP A 142 8.50 -3.61 -2.25
CA TRP A 142 9.09 -3.53 -3.56
C TRP A 142 10.40 -2.74 -3.49
N ASP A 143 11.49 -3.41 -3.79
CA ASP A 143 12.82 -2.84 -3.94
C ASP A 143 13.09 -2.58 -5.42
N ARG A 144 13.04 -1.31 -5.81
CA ARG A 144 13.27 -0.90 -7.20
C ARG A 144 14.74 -1.04 -7.62
N TYR A 145 15.65 -0.97 -6.68
CA TYR A 145 17.08 -1.11 -6.97
C TYR A 145 17.45 -2.55 -7.27
N GLU A 146 16.93 -3.48 -6.46
CA GLU A 146 17.15 -4.92 -6.64
C GLU A 146 16.17 -5.55 -7.64
N HIS A 147 15.24 -4.76 -8.20
CA HIS A 147 14.21 -5.23 -9.13
C HIS A 147 13.39 -6.41 -8.59
N LYS A 148 13.05 -6.38 -7.32
CA LYS A 148 12.33 -7.47 -6.67
C LYS A 148 11.19 -7.01 -5.78
N ILE A 149 10.22 -7.90 -5.63
CA ILE A 149 9.16 -7.83 -4.65
C ILE A 149 9.42 -8.90 -3.58
N PHE A 150 9.27 -8.57 -2.31
CA PHE A 150 9.50 -9.53 -1.24
C PHE A 150 8.61 -9.26 -0.02
N THR A 151 8.48 -10.28 0.82
CA THR A 151 7.90 -10.17 2.16
C THR A 151 8.56 -11.15 3.12
N ASN A 152 8.56 -10.82 4.41
CA ASN A 152 8.93 -11.72 5.50
C ASN A 152 7.71 -12.28 6.24
N CYS A 153 6.51 -11.81 5.89
CA CYS A 153 5.25 -12.22 6.50
C CYS A 153 4.87 -13.65 6.10
N TYR A 154 3.82 -14.15 6.73
CA TYR A 154 3.13 -15.36 6.30
C TYR A 154 2.54 -15.16 4.89
N VAL A 155 2.65 -16.19 4.06
CA VAL A 155 2.20 -16.19 2.67
C VAL A 155 1.39 -17.44 2.40
N GLU A 156 0.26 -17.28 1.72
CA GLU A 156 -0.53 -18.35 1.11
C GLU A 156 -0.49 -18.19 -0.40
N MET A 157 -0.15 -19.23 -1.13
CA MET A 157 -0.17 -19.27 -2.58
C MET A 157 -1.03 -20.44 -3.06
N SER A 158 -2.07 -20.15 -3.82
CA SER A 158 -2.92 -21.12 -4.48
C SER A 158 -2.73 -21.06 -5.99
N SER A 159 -2.76 -22.22 -6.64
CA SER A 159 -2.67 -22.35 -8.09
C SER A 159 -3.51 -23.55 -8.56
N PRO A 160 -3.76 -23.71 -9.88
CA PRO A 160 -4.40 -24.91 -10.41
C PRO A 160 -3.65 -26.20 -10.04
N GLN A 161 -2.32 -26.12 -9.83
CA GLN A 161 -1.46 -27.24 -9.49
C GLN A 161 -1.46 -27.59 -8.01
N GLY A 162 -1.85 -26.66 -7.11
CA GLY A 162 -1.82 -26.96 -5.69
C GLY A 162 -1.86 -25.72 -4.82
N PHE A 163 -1.50 -25.92 -3.57
CA PHE A 163 -1.46 -24.92 -2.54
C PHE A 163 -0.10 -24.95 -1.82
N MET A 164 0.46 -23.78 -1.59
CA MET A 164 1.68 -23.59 -0.82
C MET A 164 1.46 -22.51 0.23
N GLN A 165 2.05 -22.72 1.40
CA GLN A 165 2.07 -21.71 2.46
C GLN A 165 3.44 -21.69 3.14
N GLY A 166 3.79 -20.56 3.72
CA GLY A 166 5.08 -20.43 4.38
C GLY A 166 5.33 -19.03 4.92
N TYR A 167 6.57 -18.79 5.31
CA TYR A 167 7.04 -17.47 5.73
C TYR A 167 8.11 -16.97 4.78
N GLY A 168 7.96 -15.72 4.36
CA GLY A 168 8.84 -15.09 3.40
C GLY A 168 8.55 -15.50 1.96
N MET A 169 8.62 -14.53 1.08
CA MET A 169 8.48 -14.71 -0.36
C MET A 169 9.36 -13.69 -1.09
N GLU A 170 9.92 -14.11 -2.21
CA GLU A 170 10.58 -13.22 -3.17
C GLU A 170 10.01 -13.47 -4.58
N SER A 171 10.02 -12.43 -5.40
CA SER A 171 9.56 -12.47 -6.79
C SER A 171 10.22 -11.35 -7.61
N ASP A 172 10.16 -11.46 -8.95
CA ASP A 172 10.46 -10.34 -9.83
C ASP A 172 9.45 -9.18 -9.63
N GLU A 173 9.76 -7.98 -10.15
CA GLU A 173 8.92 -6.79 -10.04
C GLU A 173 7.51 -6.96 -10.59
N GLN A 174 7.31 -7.88 -11.51
CA GLN A 174 6.03 -8.18 -12.14
C GLN A 174 5.24 -9.27 -11.41
N ALA A 175 5.77 -9.78 -10.29
CA ALA A 175 5.19 -10.86 -9.50
C ALA A 175 4.88 -12.14 -10.32
N ARG A 176 5.76 -12.47 -11.28
CA ARG A 176 5.60 -13.64 -12.18
C ARG A 176 6.20 -14.92 -11.61
N ASN A 177 7.31 -14.79 -10.87
CA ASN A 177 8.14 -15.90 -10.38
C ASN A 177 8.19 -15.87 -8.85
N ALA A 178 7.03 -16.00 -8.19
CA ALA A 178 6.98 -15.98 -6.74
C ALA A 178 7.49 -17.29 -6.13
N GLU A 179 8.45 -17.18 -5.22
CA GLU A 179 9.02 -18.29 -4.46
C GLU A 179 8.80 -18.08 -2.97
N ILE A 180 8.27 -19.10 -2.26
CA ILE A 180 8.11 -19.10 -0.82
C ILE A 180 9.38 -19.62 -0.16
N LEU A 181 10.02 -18.81 0.69
CA LEU A 181 11.35 -19.10 1.23
C LEU A 181 11.35 -20.19 2.31
N ARG A 182 10.30 -20.27 3.11
CA ARG A 182 10.16 -21.24 4.21
C ARG A 182 8.79 -21.91 4.13
N PRO A 183 8.57 -22.82 3.17
CA PRO A 183 7.29 -23.49 2.98
C PRO A 183 7.04 -24.55 4.06
N PHE A 184 5.76 -24.78 4.39
CA PHE A 184 5.29 -25.87 5.24
C PHE A 184 3.87 -26.24 4.84
N ASP A 185 3.43 -27.46 5.19
CA ASP A 185 2.08 -28.00 4.95
C ASP A 185 1.53 -27.69 3.55
N SER A 186 2.38 -27.85 2.55
CA SER A 186 2.11 -27.53 1.15
C SER A 186 1.82 -28.81 0.36
N PHE A 187 0.98 -28.72 -0.67
CA PHE A 187 0.73 -29.83 -1.57
C PHE A 187 0.68 -29.37 -3.04
N THR A 188 1.13 -30.22 -3.92
CA THR A 188 1.01 -30.02 -5.37
C THR A 188 0.42 -31.27 -6.03
N ARG A 189 -0.32 -31.06 -7.11
CA ARG A 189 -0.80 -32.13 -7.98
C ARG A 189 0.21 -32.32 -9.10
N ILE A 190 0.72 -33.53 -9.22
CA ILE A 190 1.60 -33.90 -10.32
C ILE A 190 0.74 -34.61 -11.34
N ALA A 191 0.70 -34.13 -12.58
CA ALA A 191 0.03 -34.86 -13.68
C ALA A 191 0.78 -36.16 -13.95
N GLU A 192 0.06 -37.25 -14.20
CA GLU A 192 0.65 -38.58 -14.44
C GLU A 192 1.68 -38.57 -15.58
N ASP A 193 1.49 -37.71 -16.58
CA ASP A 193 2.36 -37.57 -17.75
C ASP A 193 3.69 -36.87 -17.46
N SER A 194 3.84 -36.21 -16.28
CA SER A 194 5.04 -35.47 -15.90
C SER A 194 5.96 -36.27 -14.97
N LEU A 195 5.64 -37.51 -14.67
CA LEU A 195 6.48 -38.38 -13.83
C LEU A 195 7.61 -39.08 -14.63
N TYR A 196 8.11 -38.47 -15.71
CA TYR A 196 9.39 -38.91 -16.27
C TYR A 196 10.52 -38.41 -15.34
N VAL A 197 10.83 -39.22 -14.35
CA VAL A 197 12.06 -39.02 -13.55
C VAL A 197 13.20 -39.57 -14.39
N ASP A 198 14.01 -38.69 -14.97
CA ASP A 198 15.31 -39.08 -15.51
C ASP A 198 16.21 -39.53 -14.35
N THR A 199 16.22 -40.82 -14.09
CA THR A 199 16.98 -41.45 -13.02
C THR A 199 18.52 -41.31 -13.22
N ALA A 200 18.96 -40.91 -14.41
CA ALA A 200 20.38 -40.72 -14.70
C ALA A 200 20.96 -39.41 -14.16
N ASN A 201 20.11 -38.39 -14.00
CA ASN A 201 20.51 -37.03 -13.51
C ASN A 201 19.85 -36.62 -12.19
N PHE A 202 19.17 -37.54 -11.50
CA PHE A 202 18.54 -37.23 -10.22
C PHE A 202 19.55 -37.05 -9.09
N VAL A 203 19.72 -35.81 -8.62
CA VAL A 203 20.61 -35.41 -7.51
C VAL A 203 19.80 -35.20 -6.22
N GLY A 204 18.67 -35.86 -6.06
CA GLY A 204 17.82 -35.80 -4.87
C GLY A 204 18.12 -36.92 -3.87
N PRO A 205 17.51 -36.88 -2.66
CA PRO A 205 17.62 -37.99 -1.71
C PRO A 205 17.07 -39.26 -2.35
N ILE A 206 17.82 -40.36 -2.28
CA ILE A 206 17.42 -41.67 -2.81
C ILE A 206 16.16 -42.10 -2.05
N LEU A 207 15.00 -41.93 -2.67
CA LEU A 207 13.75 -42.51 -2.15
C LEU A 207 13.86 -44.04 -2.29
N ASN A 208 13.74 -44.74 -1.17
CA ASN A 208 13.82 -46.22 -1.15
C ASN A 208 12.65 -46.81 -1.99
N PRO A 209 12.94 -47.42 -3.15
CA PRO A 209 11.88 -47.92 -4.04
C PRO A 209 10.95 -48.96 -3.41
N ALA A 210 11.41 -49.62 -2.35
CA ALA A 210 10.59 -50.59 -1.59
C ALA A 210 9.45 -49.93 -0.79
N LYS A 211 9.65 -48.67 -0.31
CA LYS A 211 8.60 -47.92 0.40
C LYS A 211 7.53 -47.41 -0.57
N ILE A 212 7.95 -46.86 -1.73
CA ILE A 212 7.01 -46.35 -2.75
C ILE A 212 6.07 -47.45 -3.24
N ASN A 213 6.60 -48.63 -3.49
CA ASN A 213 5.79 -49.80 -3.94
C ASN A 213 4.87 -50.33 -2.81
N ALA A 214 5.20 -50.16 -1.55
CA ALA A 214 4.34 -50.58 -0.43
C ALA A 214 3.13 -49.66 -0.29
N ASP A 215 3.33 -48.32 -0.42
CA ASP A 215 2.25 -47.33 -0.29
C ASP A 215 1.28 -47.39 -1.49
N LEU A 216 1.76 -47.66 -2.69
CA LEU A 216 0.93 -47.87 -3.90
C LEU A 216 0.07 -49.16 -3.83
N LYS A 217 0.57 -50.23 -3.21
CA LYS A 217 -0.19 -51.47 -3.02
C LYS A 217 -1.31 -51.34 -1.97
N VAL A 218 -1.15 -50.49 -0.98
CA VAL A 218 -2.19 -50.29 0.04
C VAL A 218 -3.39 -49.53 -0.51
N LYS A 219 -3.18 -48.54 -1.40
CA LYS A 219 -4.27 -47.79 -2.03
C LYS A 219 -5.09 -48.59 -3.08
N GLY A 220 -4.55 -49.64 -3.62
CA GLY A 220 -5.24 -50.47 -4.63
C GLY A 220 -6.15 -51.58 -4.06
N LYS A 221 -6.21 -51.76 -2.73
CA LYS A 221 -6.96 -52.86 -2.09
C LYS A 221 -8.33 -52.47 -1.53
N ASP A 222 -8.60 -51.16 -1.39
CA ASP A 222 -9.85 -50.66 -0.80
C ASP A 222 -10.86 -50.15 -1.85
N GLY A 223 -10.67 -50.50 -3.12
CA GLY A 223 -11.56 -50.20 -4.24
C GLY A 223 -12.34 -51.41 -4.74
N LYS A 224 -13.14 -52.01 -3.85
CA LYS A 224 -14.25 -52.88 -4.25
C LYS A 224 -15.46 -52.61 -3.38
#